data_748382ace6e6476465e1584dbff1909e
#
_entry.id   748382ace6e6476465e1584dbff1909e
#
_cell.length_a   1.000
_cell.length_b   1.000
_cell.length_c   1.000
_cell.angle_alpha   90.00
_cell.angle_beta   90.00
_cell.angle_gamma   90.00
#
_symmetry.space_group_name_H-M   'P 1'
#
loop_
_entity.id
_entity.type
_entity.pdbx_description
1 polymer ?
#
loop_
_entity_poly.entity_id
_entity_poly.type
_entity_poly.pdbx_seq_one_letter_code
_entity_poly.pdbx_strand_id
1 'polypeptide(L)'
;MILVKDTLQALTDMAAYLRKHRAVKVVGITGSVGKTSTKDMIYAVVSMQYKTLKTLGNYNNHIGLPLTVLRHQDEEVMVLEMGMNHLGEIRHLTHIARPDIAVITNVGTAHIGELGSRENILKAKMEIVEGLTQQGRLIINDDNDMLHTVQSQDYPIIRVGENNDCYLKAYHVELLLEESYFDLDYQGKTYHVHVPVSGHHFVMNALIAIAVGLSLDIDIEKCIKGIDQFELTKNRMDMIELHTIFCQFKLINTFN
;
A
#
# COMPACT_ATOMS: atom_id res chain seq x y z
N MET A 1 -36.56 5.96 0.28
CA MET A 1 -36.13 4.74 1.02
C MET A 1 -36.13 3.59 0.02
N ILE A 2 -35.01 2.86 -0.10
CA ILE A 2 -34.89 1.68 -0.97
C ILE A 2 -34.92 0.45 -0.07
N LEU A 3 -35.88 -0.47 -0.29
CA LEU A 3 -35.96 -1.71 0.46
C LEU A 3 -35.10 -2.77 -0.24
N VAL A 4 -34.20 -3.42 0.53
CA VAL A 4 -33.29 -4.47 0.05
C VAL A 4 -33.39 -5.69 0.95
N LYS A 5 -33.07 -6.87 0.43
CA LYS A 5 -33.06 -8.12 1.20
C LYS A 5 -31.89 -8.22 2.17
N ASP A 6 -30.74 -7.70 1.76
CA ASP A 6 -29.50 -7.67 2.52
C ASP A 6 -28.82 -6.30 2.33
N THR A 7 -28.65 -5.58 3.42
CA THR A 7 -28.10 -4.22 3.41
C THR A 7 -26.61 -4.21 3.14
N LEU A 8 -25.86 -5.24 3.57
CA LEU A 8 -24.43 -5.36 3.33
C LEU A 8 -24.14 -5.74 1.87
N GLN A 9 -24.92 -6.67 1.32
CA GLN A 9 -24.83 -6.99 -0.10
C GLN A 9 -25.19 -5.79 -0.97
N ALA A 10 -26.20 -5.05 -0.63
CA ALA A 10 -26.59 -3.83 -1.35
C ALA A 10 -25.47 -2.75 -1.31
N LEU A 11 -24.79 -2.59 -0.17
CA LEU A 11 -23.65 -1.70 -0.02
C LEU A 11 -22.51 -2.12 -0.96
N THR A 12 -22.18 -3.41 -0.97
CA THR A 12 -21.17 -4.02 -1.86
C THR A 12 -21.51 -3.80 -3.34
N ASP A 13 -22.75 -4.09 -3.73
CA ASP A 13 -23.22 -3.97 -5.11
C ASP A 13 -23.18 -2.52 -5.59
N MET A 14 -23.56 -1.55 -4.76
CA MET A 14 -23.47 -0.13 -5.06
C MET A 14 -22.03 0.31 -5.29
N ALA A 15 -21.11 -0.11 -4.43
CA ALA A 15 -19.68 0.23 -4.57
C ALA A 15 -19.08 -0.40 -5.83
N ALA A 16 -19.34 -1.68 -6.09
CA ALA A 16 -18.89 -2.37 -7.29
C ALA A 16 -19.48 -1.75 -8.57
N TYR A 17 -20.75 -1.36 -8.54
CA TYR A 17 -21.40 -0.65 -9.65
C TYR A 17 -20.73 0.69 -9.93
N LEU A 18 -20.51 1.52 -8.88
CA LEU A 18 -19.82 2.79 -9.00
C LEU A 18 -18.43 2.59 -9.62
N ARG A 19 -17.64 1.66 -9.06
CA ARG A 19 -16.28 1.38 -9.55
C ARG A 19 -16.27 0.96 -11.03
N LYS A 20 -17.26 0.19 -11.48
CA LYS A 20 -17.39 -0.26 -12.86
C LYS A 20 -17.72 0.89 -13.83
N HIS A 21 -18.47 1.89 -13.39
CA HIS A 21 -19.02 2.96 -14.25
C HIS A 21 -18.29 4.31 -14.11
N ARG A 22 -17.22 4.36 -13.31
CA ARG A 22 -16.39 5.56 -13.15
C ARG A 22 -15.00 5.32 -13.74
N ALA A 23 -14.53 6.29 -14.51
CA ALA A 23 -13.18 6.32 -15.07
C ALA A 23 -12.20 6.80 -13.99
N VAL A 24 -11.90 5.94 -13.01
CA VAL A 24 -10.98 6.22 -11.92
C VAL A 24 -9.93 5.12 -11.84
N LYS A 25 -8.66 5.46 -11.66
CA LYS A 25 -7.59 4.48 -11.42
C LYS A 25 -7.62 4.02 -9.96
N VAL A 26 -7.36 2.75 -9.70
CA VAL A 26 -7.36 2.20 -8.35
C VAL A 26 -6.05 1.53 -8.03
N VAL A 27 -5.47 1.92 -6.90
CA VAL A 27 -4.33 1.25 -6.25
C VAL A 27 -4.86 0.48 -5.05
N GLY A 28 -4.83 -0.84 -5.09
CA GLY A 28 -5.19 -1.72 -3.98
C GLY A 28 -3.97 -2.13 -3.19
N ILE A 29 -4.02 -2.09 -1.87
CA ILE A 29 -2.87 -2.36 -1.00
C ILE A 29 -3.22 -3.36 0.06
N THR A 30 -2.41 -4.43 0.18
CA THR A 30 -2.47 -5.37 1.31
C THR A 30 -1.06 -5.66 1.85
N GLY A 31 -0.98 -6.40 2.93
CA GLY A 31 0.27 -6.80 3.58
C GLY A 31 0.05 -7.19 5.03
N SER A 32 1.03 -7.82 5.65
CA SER A 32 0.98 -8.17 7.08
C SER A 32 1.13 -6.93 7.95
N VAL A 33 2.11 -6.09 7.66
CA VAL A 33 2.38 -4.82 8.33
C VAL A 33 2.64 -3.71 7.29
N GLY A 34 2.59 -2.44 7.70
CA GLY A 34 2.94 -1.30 6.86
C GLY A 34 1.86 -0.83 5.87
N LYS A 35 0.75 -1.52 5.73
CA LYS A 35 -0.34 -1.15 4.79
C LYS A 35 -0.71 0.33 4.85
N THR A 36 -0.99 0.84 6.04
CA THR A 36 -1.45 2.22 6.21
C THR A 36 -0.35 3.23 5.91
N SER A 37 0.88 3.00 6.37
CA SER A 37 2.01 3.89 6.06
C SER A 37 2.33 3.89 4.57
N THR A 38 2.31 2.71 3.91
CA THR A 38 2.48 2.60 2.45
C THR A 38 1.34 3.32 1.72
N LYS A 39 0.08 3.13 2.14
CA LYS A 39 -1.08 3.84 1.58
C LYS A 39 -0.91 5.37 1.69
N ASP A 40 -0.43 5.86 2.82
CA ASP A 40 -0.26 7.29 3.03
C ASP A 40 0.91 7.85 2.22
N MET A 41 2.02 7.11 2.05
CA MET A 41 3.11 7.47 1.14
C MET A 41 2.67 7.44 -0.33
N ILE A 42 1.94 6.41 -0.76
CA ILE A 42 1.37 6.36 -2.11
C ILE A 42 0.43 7.55 -2.33
N TYR A 43 -0.41 7.87 -1.35
CA TYR A 43 -1.28 9.04 -1.43
C TYR A 43 -0.48 10.34 -1.59
N ALA A 44 0.60 10.54 -0.83
CA ALA A 44 1.46 11.71 -0.93
C ALA A 44 2.09 11.84 -2.33
N VAL A 45 2.61 10.75 -2.87
CA VAL A 45 3.19 10.70 -4.23
C VAL A 45 2.12 10.97 -5.30
N VAL A 46 1.00 10.25 -5.25
CA VAL A 46 -0.04 10.32 -6.29
C VAL A 46 -0.72 11.70 -6.29
N SER A 47 -0.89 12.30 -5.12
CA SER A 47 -1.49 13.64 -4.97
C SER A 47 -0.62 14.76 -5.53
N MET A 48 0.65 14.50 -5.88
CA MET A 48 1.48 15.47 -6.59
C MET A 48 0.99 15.76 -8.02
N GLN A 49 0.13 14.90 -8.57
CA GLN A 49 -0.36 15.05 -9.94
C GLN A 49 -1.87 14.85 -10.09
N TYR A 50 -2.49 13.99 -9.29
CA TYR A 50 -3.89 13.58 -9.42
C TYR A 50 -4.72 13.94 -8.20
N LYS A 51 -5.99 14.31 -8.41
CA LYS A 51 -6.95 14.31 -7.31
C LYS A 51 -7.11 12.89 -6.79
N THR A 52 -6.83 12.68 -5.51
CA THR A 52 -6.70 11.35 -4.95
C THR A 52 -7.61 11.14 -3.74
N LEU A 53 -8.40 10.06 -3.76
CA LEU A 53 -9.13 9.54 -2.60
C LEU A 53 -8.33 8.43 -1.95
N LYS A 54 -8.26 8.39 -0.62
CA LYS A 54 -7.67 7.24 0.11
C LYS A 54 -8.59 6.68 1.18
N THR A 55 -8.34 5.43 1.54
CA THR A 55 -8.94 4.82 2.74
C THR A 55 -8.60 5.63 3.99
N LEU A 56 -9.62 6.02 4.76
CA LEU A 56 -9.45 6.69 6.05
C LEU A 56 -9.41 5.68 7.20
N GLY A 57 -8.55 5.95 8.19
CA GLY A 57 -8.44 5.10 9.38
C GLY A 57 -8.24 3.62 9.00
N ASN A 58 -9.08 2.76 9.54
CA ASN A 58 -9.09 1.31 9.33
C ASN A 58 -10.27 0.82 8.44
N TYR A 59 -10.80 1.66 7.55
CA TYR A 59 -11.91 1.30 6.66
C TYR A 59 -11.45 0.37 5.53
N ASN A 60 -10.79 -0.72 5.88
CA ASN A 60 -10.11 -1.65 5.01
C ASN A 60 -10.77 -3.05 4.92
N ASN A 61 -12.01 -3.19 5.43
CA ASN A 61 -12.78 -4.42 5.46
C ASN A 61 -14.03 -4.37 4.56
N HIS A 62 -14.86 -5.42 4.60
CA HIS A 62 -16.08 -5.59 3.79
C HIS A 62 -17.17 -4.51 3.99
N ILE A 63 -17.04 -3.64 4.99
CA ILE A 63 -17.91 -2.46 5.18
C ILE A 63 -17.13 -1.19 4.79
N GLY A 64 -15.91 -1.03 5.28
CA GLY A 64 -15.13 0.18 5.15
C GLY A 64 -14.69 0.47 3.73
N LEU A 65 -14.25 -0.56 2.98
CA LEU A 65 -13.84 -0.39 1.60
C LEU A 65 -15.01 0.04 0.70
N PRO A 66 -16.20 -0.60 0.72
CA PRO A 66 -17.36 -0.10 -0.03
C PRO A 66 -17.73 1.34 0.33
N LEU A 67 -17.74 1.69 1.61
CA LEU A 67 -18.00 3.07 2.03
C LEU A 67 -16.96 4.05 1.50
N THR A 68 -15.70 3.65 1.44
CA THR A 68 -14.62 4.48 0.86
C THR A 68 -14.85 4.68 -0.64
N VAL A 69 -15.19 3.62 -1.37
CA VAL A 69 -15.47 3.70 -2.81
C VAL A 69 -16.68 4.60 -3.07
N LEU A 70 -17.73 4.53 -2.28
CA LEU A 70 -18.94 5.34 -2.42
C LEU A 70 -18.73 6.83 -2.08
N ARG A 71 -17.62 7.21 -1.44
CA ARG A 71 -17.23 8.60 -1.21
C ARG A 71 -16.63 9.27 -2.45
N HIS A 72 -16.31 8.50 -3.50
CA HIS A 72 -15.75 9.02 -4.73
C HIS A 72 -16.66 10.06 -5.37
N GLN A 73 -16.12 11.20 -5.73
CA GLN A 73 -16.78 12.31 -6.43
C GLN A 73 -16.14 12.54 -7.80
N ASP A 74 -15.00 13.22 -7.84
CA ASP A 74 -14.26 13.61 -9.04
C ASP A 74 -12.76 13.27 -8.93
N GLU A 75 -12.40 12.40 -7.99
CA GLU A 75 -11.01 11.95 -7.85
C GLU A 75 -10.62 11.08 -9.06
N GLU A 76 -9.38 11.25 -9.50
CA GLU A 76 -8.82 10.53 -10.64
C GLU A 76 -8.18 9.21 -10.21
N VAL A 77 -7.75 9.11 -8.94
CA VAL A 77 -7.13 7.93 -8.36
C VAL A 77 -7.74 7.62 -6.99
N MET A 78 -7.99 6.33 -6.72
CA MET A 78 -8.33 5.83 -5.39
C MET A 78 -7.21 4.94 -4.86
N VAL A 79 -6.75 5.17 -3.62
CA VAL A 79 -5.76 4.36 -2.90
C VAL A 79 -6.47 3.61 -1.78
N LEU A 80 -6.73 2.32 -2.01
CA LEU A 80 -7.60 1.49 -1.19
C LEU A 80 -6.80 0.45 -0.39
N GLU A 81 -6.85 0.56 0.93
CA GLU A 81 -6.27 -0.43 1.84
C GLU A 81 -7.23 -1.62 1.98
N MET A 82 -6.68 -2.86 1.92
CA MET A 82 -7.39 -4.12 2.05
C MET A 82 -6.81 -4.94 3.20
N GLY A 83 -7.59 -5.05 4.28
CA GLY A 83 -7.28 -5.88 5.43
C GLY A 83 -7.90 -7.28 5.31
N MET A 84 -7.37 -8.23 6.08
CA MET A 84 -7.93 -9.58 6.15
C MET A 84 -7.56 -10.25 7.47
N ASN A 85 -8.41 -11.18 7.90
CA ASN A 85 -8.17 -12.17 8.95
C ASN A 85 -8.19 -13.59 8.36
N HIS A 86 -9.01 -13.84 7.34
CA HIS A 86 -9.24 -15.15 6.73
C HIS A 86 -9.06 -15.14 5.22
N LEU A 87 -8.88 -16.33 4.65
CA LEU A 87 -8.93 -16.55 3.21
C LEU A 87 -10.30 -16.11 2.65
N GLY A 88 -10.29 -15.55 1.44
CA GLY A 88 -11.47 -15.07 0.74
C GLY A 88 -11.83 -13.61 1.02
N GLU A 89 -11.31 -13.00 2.09
CA GLU A 89 -11.65 -11.61 2.43
C GLU A 89 -11.00 -10.62 1.44
N ILE A 90 -9.71 -10.79 1.10
CA ILE A 90 -9.06 -9.95 0.08
C ILE A 90 -9.71 -10.18 -1.29
N ARG A 91 -10.08 -11.41 -1.64
CA ARG A 91 -10.83 -11.73 -2.88
C ARG A 91 -12.11 -10.92 -2.95
N HIS A 92 -12.89 -10.87 -1.89
CA HIS A 92 -14.12 -10.08 -1.84
C HIS A 92 -13.84 -8.59 -2.07
N LEU A 93 -12.85 -8.03 -1.37
CA LEU A 93 -12.48 -6.61 -1.47
C LEU A 93 -11.93 -6.24 -2.84
N THR A 94 -11.08 -7.07 -3.42
CA THR A 94 -10.46 -6.79 -4.73
C THR A 94 -11.47 -6.85 -5.87
N HIS A 95 -12.51 -7.72 -5.79
CA HIS A 95 -13.56 -7.74 -6.78
C HIS A 95 -14.45 -6.48 -6.76
N ILE A 96 -14.59 -5.84 -5.60
CA ILE A 96 -15.25 -4.52 -5.48
C ILE A 96 -14.35 -3.44 -6.06
N ALA A 97 -13.09 -3.41 -5.63
CA ALA A 97 -12.12 -2.35 -5.95
C ALA A 97 -11.62 -2.41 -7.40
N ARG A 98 -11.44 -3.60 -7.97
CA ARG A 98 -10.89 -3.86 -9.32
C ARG A 98 -9.64 -3.00 -9.58
N PRO A 99 -8.54 -3.26 -8.87
CA PRO A 99 -7.36 -2.42 -8.94
C PRO A 99 -6.68 -2.43 -10.32
N ASP A 100 -6.16 -1.28 -10.71
CA ASP A 100 -5.23 -1.15 -11.84
C ASP A 100 -3.79 -1.47 -11.38
N ILE A 101 -3.51 -1.21 -10.09
CA ILE A 101 -2.24 -1.54 -9.45
C ILE A 101 -2.54 -2.24 -8.13
N ALA A 102 -2.05 -3.47 -7.96
CA ALA A 102 -2.07 -4.20 -6.71
C ALA A 102 -0.71 -4.06 -6.01
N VAL A 103 -0.71 -3.87 -4.71
CA VAL A 103 0.50 -3.75 -3.88
C VAL A 103 0.45 -4.75 -2.75
N ILE A 104 1.51 -5.51 -2.55
CA ILE A 104 1.72 -6.34 -1.36
C ILE A 104 3.00 -5.87 -0.66
N THR A 105 2.85 -5.28 0.53
CA THR A 105 3.98 -4.68 1.26
C THR A 105 4.92 -5.72 1.84
N ASN A 106 4.36 -6.76 2.45
CA ASN A 106 5.10 -7.89 3.01
C ASN A 106 4.21 -9.07 3.38
N VAL A 107 4.83 -10.23 3.62
CA VAL A 107 4.24 -11.43 4.19
C VAL A 107 5.02 -11.78 5.47
N GLY A 108 4.47 -11.38 6.61
CA GLY A 108 4.99 -11.70 7.94
C GLY A 108 4.18 -12.78 8.63
N THR A 109 4.11 -12.72 9.95
CA THR A 109 3.40 -13.68 10.81
C THR A 109 2.05 -13.16 11.33
N ALA A 110 1.63 -11.93 10.96
CA ALA A 110 0.32 -11.42 11.33
C ALA A 110 -0.78 -12.36 10.81
N HIS A 111 -1.76 -12.69 11.67
CA HIS A 111 -2.84 -13.65 11.41
C HIS A 111 -2.39 -15.11 11.22
N ILE A 112 -1.19 -15.49 11.69
CA ILE A 112 -0.72 -16.87 11.58
C ILE A 112 -1.56 -17.85 12.41
N GLY A 113 -2.18 -17.38 13.50
CA GLY A 113 -3.11 -18.16 14.31
C GLY A 113 -4.35 -18.62 13.54
N GLU A 114 -4.89 -17.76 12.67
CA GLU A 114 -6.08 -18.03 11.86
C GLU A 114 -5.75 -18.79 10.57
N LEU A 115 -4.60 -18.51 9.97
CA LEU A 115 -4.20 -19.05 8.67
C LEU A 115 -3.25 -20.24 8.75
N GLY A 116 -2.62 -20.46 9.90
CA GLY A 116 -1.81 -21.63 10.20
C GLY A 116 -0.37 -21.57 9.68
N SER A 117 -0.09 -20.90 8.55
CA SER A 117 1.27 -20.81 8.00
C SER A 117 1.50 -19.53 7.20
N ARG A 118 2.77 -19.18 6.93
CA ARG A 118 3.13 -18.03 6.08
C ARG A 118 2.76 -18.24 4.62
N GLU A 119 2.75 -19.47 4.14
CA GLU A 119 2.29 -19.84 2.80
C GLU A 119 0.79 -19.53 2.63
N ASN A 120 -0.02 -19.83 3.64
CA ASN A 120 -1.43 -19.49 3.65
C ASN A 120 -1.64 -17.96 3.74
N ILE A 121 -0.80 -17.25 4.48
CA ILE A 121 -0.81 -15.78 4.53
C ILE A 121 -0.45 -15.20 3.16
N LEU A 122 0.57 -15.75 2.47
CA LEU A 122 0.90 -15.36 1.10
C LEU A 122 -0.30 -15.62 0.18
N LYS A 123 -0.88 -16.83 0.23
CA LYS A 123 -2.06 -17.20 -0.58
C LYS A 123 -3.22 -16.23 -0.37
N ALA A 124 -3.53 -15.88 0.87
CA ALA A 124 -4.61 -14.94 1.19
C ALA A 124 -4.31 -13.52 0.63
N LYS A 125 -3.07 -13.05 0.72
CA LYS A 125 -2.69 -11.74 0.17
C LYS A 125 -2.66 -11.72 -1.35
N MET A 126 -2.26 -12.83 -1.97
CA MET A 126 -2.28 -12.99 -3.43
C MET A 126 -3.69 -12.96 -4.03
N GLU A 127 -4.74 -13.16 -3.24
CA GLU A 127 -6.11 -12.94 -3.70
C GLU A 127 -6.33 -11.53 -4.28
N ILE A 128 -5.49 -10.55 -3.93
CA ILE A 128 -5.59 -9.18 -4.44
C ILE A 128 -5.48 -9.12 -5.98
N VAL A 129 -4.74 -10.03 -6.60
CA VAL A 129 -4.56 -10.06 -8.05
C VAL A 129 -5.77 -10.60 -8.80
N GLU A 130 -6.69 -11.31 -8.13
CA GLU A 130 -7.91 -11.85 -8.75
C GLU A 130 -8.87 -10.74 -9.23
N GLY A 131 -8.76 -9.54 -8.65
CA GLY A 131 -9.53 -8.37 -9.07
C GLY A 131 -8.80 -7.43 -10.03
N LEU A 132 -7.55 -7.71 -10.41
CA LEU A 132 -6.79 -6.85 -11.32
C LEU A 132 -7.55 -6.59 -12.62
N THR A 133 -7.48 -5.35 -13.11
CA THR A 133 -7.95 -5.02 -14.47
C THR A 133 -7.05 -5.72 -15.50
N GLN A 134 -7.52 -5.82 -16.74
CA GLN A 134 -6.79 -6.51 -17.84
C GLN A 134 -5.37 -5.97 -18.07
N GLN A 135 -5.13 -4.68 -17.79
CA GLN A 135 -3.82 -4.03 -17.88
C GLN A 135 -3.18 -3.82 -16.51
N GLY A 136 -3.74 -4.46 -15.49
CA GLY A 136 -3.28 -4.35 -14.12
C GLY A 136 -1.90 -4.95 -13.90
N ARG A 137 -1.23 -4.51 -12.83
CA ARG A 137 0.09 -4.98 -12.43
C ARG A 137 0.20 -5.16 -10.93
N LEU A 138 1.13 -6.01 -10.52
CA LEU A 138 1.45 -6.26 -9.12
C LEU A 138 2.78 -5.59 -8.77
N ILE A 139 2.82 -4.84 -7.67
CA ILE A 139 4.05 -4.29 -7.08
C ILE A 139 4.32 -4.99 -5.77
N ILE A 140 5.52 -5.51 -5.59
CA ILE A 140 5.93 -6.26 -4.40
C ILE A 140 7.29 -5.80 -3.87
N ASN A 141 7.45 -5.92 -2.55
CA ASN A 141 8.75 -5.82 -1.89
C ASN A 141 9.50 -7.15 -2.08
N ASP A 142 10.56 -7.12 -2.90
CA ASP A 142 11.34 -8.32 -3.26
C ASP A 142 12.34 -8.74 -2.17
N ASP A 143 12.60 -7.90 -1.18
CA ASP A 143 13.42 -8.26 -0.01
C ASP A 143 12.64 -9.14 0.99
N ASN A 144 11.32 -9.27 0.80
CA ASN A 144 10.52 -10.22 1.56
C ASN A 144 10.64 -11.63 0.96
N ASP A 145 11.16 -12.57 1.72
CA ASP A 145 11.44 -13.95 1.32
C ASP A 145 10.26 -14.66 0.65
N MET A 146 9.03 -14.46 1.15
CA MET A 146 7.83 -15.05 0.58
C MET A 146 7.43 -14.37 -0.73
N LEU A 147 7.52 -13.04 -0.81
CA LEU A 147 7.16 -12.30 -2.03
C LEU A 147 8.19 -12.52 -3.15
N HIS A 148 9.45 -12.72 -2.81
CA HIS A 148 10.51 -13.05 -3.78
C HIS A 148 10.16 -14.29 -4.61
N THR A 149 9.45 -15.26 -4.04
CA THR A 149 9.06 -16.50 -4.75
C THR A 149 7.91 -16.32 -5.74
N VAL A 150 7.21 -15.18 -5.70
CA VAL A 150 6.02 -14.93 -6.53
C VAL A 150 6.40 -14.77 -7.99
N GLN A 151 5.74 -15.51 -8.88
CA GLN A 151 5.89 -15.41 -10.34
C GLN A 151 4.51 -15.37 -10.99
N SER A 152 4.39 -14.74 -12.16
CA SER A 152 3.17 -14.73 -12.97
C SER A 152 3.48 -14.58 -14.44
N GLN A 153 2.64 -15.22 -15.28
CA GLN A 153 2.58 -14.99 -16.73
C GLN A 153 1.32 -14.19 -17.13
N ASP A 154 0.38 -14.02 -16.20
CA ASP A 154 -0.93 -13.41 -16.46
C ASP A 154 -0.91 -11.88 -16.27
N TYR A 155 0.02 -11.39 -15.47
CA TYR A 155 0.16 -9.95 -15.19
C TYR A 155 1.62 -9.59 -14.88
N PRO A 156 2.05 -8.36 -15.20
CA PRO A 156 3.41 -7.91 -14.89
C PRO A 156 3.61 -7.75 -13.38
N ILE A 157 4.80 -8.13 -12.91
CA ILE A 157 5.26 -7.93 -11.54
C ILE A 157 6.38 -6.89 -11.54
N ILE A 158 6.19 -5.82 -10.78
CA ILE A 158 7.22 -4.80 -10.51
C ILE A 158 7.80 -5.11 -9.13
N ARG A 159 9.10 -5.42 -9.10
CA ARG A 159 9.86 -5.73 -7.90
C ARG A 159 10.60 -4.50 -7.41
N VAL A 160 10.50 -4.20 -6.14
CA VAL A 160 11.24 -3.12 -5.50
C VAL A 160 11.96 -3.65 -4.26
N GLY A 161 13.16 -3.15 -3.97
CA GLY A 161 13.98 -3.63 -2.85
C GLY A 161 15.43 -3.19 -2.96
N GLU A 162 16.31 -3.85 -2.21
CA GLU A 162 17.76 -3.63 -2.27
C GLU A 162 18.49 -4.64 -3.18
N ASN A 163 17.78 -5.65 -3.69
CA ASN A 163 18.32 -6.67 -4.57
C ASN A 163 18.63 -6.11 -5.98
N ASN A 164 19.66 -6.66 -6.65
CA ASN A 164 20.14 -6.16 -7.95
C ASN A 164 19.11 -6.31 -9.08
N ASP A 165 18.20 -7.28 -8.99
CA ASP A 165 17.21 -7.58 -10.03
C ASP A 165 15.91 -6.79 -9.88
N CYS A 166 15.84 -5.87 -8.91
CA CYS A 166 14.67 -5.02 -8.71
C CYS A 166 14.55 -3.94 -9.79
N TYR A 167 13.32 -3.63 -10.20
CA TYR A 167 13.00 -2.52 -11.11
C TYR A 167 13.39 -1.17 -10.49
N LEU A 168 13.13 -0.98 -9.19
CA LEU A 168 13.65 0.12 -8.39
C LEU A 168 14.45 -0.47 -7.23
N LYS A 169 15.72 -0.07 -7.16
CA LYS A 169 16.65 -0.54 -6.14
C LYS A 169 17.08 0.62 -5.26
N ALA A 170 16.89 0.47 -3.94
CA ALA A 170 17.54 1.33 -2.96
C ALA A 170 18.96 0.82 -2.68
N TYR A 171 19.89 1.74 -2.51
CA TYR A 171 21.24 1.47 -2.04
C TYR A 171 21.76 2.67 -1.24
N HIS A 172 22.91 2.54 -0.56
CA HIS A 172 23.41 3.56 0.36
C HIS A 172 22.36 4.03 1.37
N VAL A 173 21.60 3.06 1.94
CA VAL A 173 20.55 3.36 2.89
C VAL A 173 21.17 3.87 4.19
N GLU A 174 20.80 5.08 4.59
CA GLU A 174 21.20 5.71 5.84
C GLU A 174 19.96 5.96 6.72
N LEU A 175 20.01 5.46 7.96
CA LEU A 175 18.93 5.59 8.93
C LEU A 175 19.39 6.51 10.06
N LEU A 176 18.84 7.70 10.12
CA LEU A 176 19.07 8.67 11.20
C LEU A 176 17.96 8.54 12.26
N LEU A 177 18.02 9.37 13.29
CA LEU A 177 17.08 9.28 14.42
C LEU A 177 15.63 9.54 14.00
N GLU A 178 15.39 10.50 13.12
CA GLU A 178 14.05 10.97 12.74
C GLU A 178 13.75 10.83 11.24
N GLU A 179 14.75 10.52 10.43
CA GLU A 179 14.66 10.50 8.99
C GLU A 179 15.50 9.38 8.38
N SER A 180 15.30 9.09 7.13
CA SER A 180 16.09 8.10 6.37
C SER A 180 16.46 8.66 5.00
N TYR A 181 17.58 8.20 4.45
CA TYR A 181 18.02 8.53 3.11
C TYR A 181 18.38 7.27 2.34
N PHE A 182 18.24 7.30 1.04
CA PHE A 182 18.76 6.26 0.15
C PHE A 182 19.00 6.81 -1.24
N ASP A 183 19.87 6.13 -1.98
CA ASP A 183 20.07 6.38 -3.39
C ASP A 183 19.22 5.43 -4.23
N LEU A 184 18.78 5.92 -5.38
CA LEU A 184 17.94 5.22 -6.34
C LEU A 184 18.41 5.55 -7.76
N ASP A 185 18.71 4.52 -8.57
CA ASP A 185 18.98 4.70 -9.99
C ASP A 185 17.70 4.48 -10.82
N TYR A 186 17.42 5.45 -11.69
CA TYR A 186 16.32 5.36 -12.63
C TYR A 186 16.70 6.00 -13.97
N GLN A 187 16.56 5.26 -15.06
CA GLN A 187 16.89 5.69 -16.43
C GLN A 187 18.29 6.29 -16.57
N GLY A 188 19.28 5.67 -15.90
CA GLY A 188 20.69 6.07 -15.97
C GLY A 188 21.08 7.32 -15.17
N LYS A 189 20.18 7.81 -14.32
CA LYS A 189 20.42 8.92 -13.39
C LYS A 189 20.23 8.45 -11.96
N THR A 190 21.13 8.85 -11.07
CA THR A 190 21.03 8.63 -9.64
C THR A 190 20.21 9.75 -8.98
N TYR A 191 19.29 9.37 -8.11
CA TYR A 191 18.47 10.26 -7.29
C TYR A 191 18.73 9.99 -5.82
N HIS A 192 18.90 11.06 -5.05
CA HIS A 192 18.98 11.00 -3.59
C HIS A 192 17.58 11.22 -3.02
N VAL A 193 17.08 10.26 -2.25
CA VAL A 193 15.73 10.28 -1.72
C VAL A 193 15.79 10.48 -0.21
N HIS A 194 15.12 11.52 0.26
CA HIS A 194 14.86 11.78 1.67
C HIS A 194 13.49 11.23 2.06
N VAL A 195 13.43 10.51 3.17
CA VAL A 195 12.20 10.01 3.80
C VAL A 195 12.12 10.64 5.18
N PRO A 196 11.14 11.54 5.46
CA PRO A 196 11.06 12.30 6.70
C PRO A 196 10.59 11.45 7.90
N VAL A 197 11.03 10.19 7.95
CA VAL A 197 10.75 9.23 9.01
C VAL A 197 11.88 8.21 9.06
N SER A 198 12.33 7.84 10.26
CA SER A 198 13.37 6.83 10.45
C SER A 198 12.82 5.41 10.34
N GLY A 199 13.56 4.56 9.64
CA GLY A 199 13.35 3.12 9.64
C GLY A 199 13.37 2.48 8.25
N HIS A 200 14.05 1.34 8.15
CA HIS A 200 14.22 0.59 6.91
C HIS A 200 12.90 0.25 6.19
N HIS A 201 11.85 -0.07 6.96
CA HIS A 201 10.54 -0.34 6.40
C HIS A 201 9.90 0.88 5.71
N PHE A 202 10.27 2.11 6.09
CA PHE A 202 9.82 3.32 5.41
C PHE A 202 10.56 3.55 4.10
N VAL A 203 11.84 3.14 4.00
CA VAL A 203 12.57 3.11 2.73
C VAL A 203 11.86 2.17 1.74
N MET A 204 11.48 0.97 2.17
CA MET A 204 10.71 0.03 1.33
C MET A 204 9.34 0.59 0.94
N ASN A 205 8.63 1.23 1.86
CA ASN A 205 7.36 1.88 1.56
C ASN A 205 7.51 3.02 0.54
N ALA A 206 8.61 3.80 0.63
CA ALA A 206 8.94 4.86 -0.31
C ALA A 206 9.23 4.30 -1.72
N LEU A 207 10.02 3.22 -1.84
CA LEU A 207 10.24 2.53 -3.12
C LEU A 207 8.93 2.06 -3.75
N ILE A 208 8.04 1.45 -2.96
CA ILE A 208 6.70 1.03 -3.42
C ILE A 208 5.90 2.24 -3.91
N ALA A 209 5.89 3.34 -3.15
CA ALA A 209 5.14 4.54 -3.51
C ALA A 209 5.68 5.19 -4.79
N ILE A 210 7.00 5.24 -4.98
CA ILE A 210 7.64 5.70 -6.21
C ILE A 210 7.25 4.79 -7.39
N ALA A 211 7.30 3.45 -7.22
CA ALA A 211 6.92 2.51 -8.26
C ALA A 211 5.44 2.66 -8.68
N VAL A 212 4.55 2.94 -7.72
CA VAL A 212 3.14 3.27 -8.00
C VAL A 212 3.04 4.57 -8.79
N GLY A 213 3.75 5.63 -8.37
CA GLY A 213 3.76 6.91 -9.07
C GLY A 213 4.21 6.78 -10.52
N LEU A 214 5.35 6.11 -10.76
CA LEU A 214 5.87 5.82 -12.10
C LEU A 214 4.88 4.98 -12.93
N SER A 215 4.16 4.05 -12.30
CA SER A 215 3.12 3.24 -12.95
C SER A 215 1.87 4.03 -13.34
N LEU A 216 1.71 5.22 -12.77
CA LEU A 216 0.65 6.20 -13.09
C LEU A 216 1.19 7.38 -13.92
N ASP A 217 2.34 7.22 -14.58
CA ASP A 217 2.97 8.22 -15.43
C ASP A 217 3.31 9.54 -14.69
N ILE A 218 3.61 9.46 -13.40
CA ILE A 218 4.14 10.59 -12.62
C ILE A 218 5.66 10.63 -12.76
N ASP A 219 6.22 11.78 -13.06
CA ASP A 219 7.67 11.96 -13.15
C ASP A 219 8.37 11.60 -11.83
N ILE A 220 9.54 10.97 -11.93
CA ILE A 220 10.33 10.51 -10.76
C ILE A 220 10.61 11.66 -9.78
N GLU A 221 10.89 12.87 -10.26
CA GLU A 221 11.17 14.03 -9.41
C GLU A 221 9.93 14.46 -8.61
N LYS A 222 8.73 14.34 -9.21
CA LYS A 222 7.47 14.55 -8.48
C LYS A 222 7.22 13.43 -7.46
N CYS A 223 7.54 12.18 -7.80
CA CYS A 223 7.42 11.07 -6.87
C CYS A 223 8.31 11.30 -5.63
N ILE A 224 9.58 11.64 -5.83
CA ILE A 224 10.54 11.94 -4.76
C ILE A 224 10.07 13.11 -3.91
N LYS A 225 9.58 14.19 -4.53
CA LYS A 225 9.01 15.32 -3.80
C LYS A 225 7.79 14.92 -2.97
N GLY A 226 6.96 14.01 -3.46
CA GLY A 226 5.82 13.47 -2.70
C GLY A 226 6.27 12.68 -1.46
N ILE A 227 7.38 11.93 -1.55
CA ILE A 227 7.98 11.24 -0.39
C ILE A 227 8.52 12.26 0.62
N ASP A 228 9.26 13.28 0.16
CA ASP A 228 9.82 14.32 1.02
C ASP A 228 8.74 15.11 1.80
N GLN A 229 7.54 15.23 1.24
CA GLN A 229 6.37 15.88 1.86
C GLN A 229 5.48 14.92 2.66
N PHE A 230 5.91 13.67 2.85
CA PHE A 230 5.14 12.69 3.59
C PHE A 230 5.08 13.03 5.08
N GLU A 231 3.88 13.00 5.65
CA GLU A 231 3.66 13.14 7.09
C GLU A 231 3.04 11.86 7.67
N LEU A 232 3.60 11.38 8.77
CA LEU A 232 3.01 10.25 9.49
C LEU A 232 1.61 10.60 10.01
N THR A 233 0.67 9.70 9.80
CA THR A 233 -0.64 9.80 10.45
C THR A 233 -0.45 9.78 11.98
N LYS A 234 -1.04 10.75 12.68
CA LYS A 234 -1.01 10.87 14.15
C LYS A 234 -1.28 9.51 14.82
N ASN A 235 -0.57 9.25 15.92
CA ASN A 235 -0.57 8.00 16.71
C ASN A 235 0.22 6.81 16.11
N ARG A 236 1.16 7.05 15.19
CA ARG A 236 1.98 5.98 14.62
C ARG A 236 3.48 6.19 14.79
N MET A 237 3.99 6.52 15.87
CA MET A 237 5.37 6.81 16.33
C MET A 237 5.44 8.23 16.91
N ASP A 238 4.80 8.43 18.05
CA ASP A 238 5.06 9.65 18.82
C ASP A 238 6.38 9.45 19.58
N MET A 239 7.40 10.23 19.24
CA MET A 239 8.60 10.33 20.06
C MET A 239 8.30 11.22 21.27
N ILE A 240 8.41 10.66 22.47
CA ILE A 240 8.26 11.40 23.73
C ILE A 240 9.66 11.70 24.27
N GLU A 241 10.02 12.96 24.32
CA GLU A 241 11.25 13.42 24.96
C GLU A 241 11.05 13.38 26.48
N LEU A 242 11.72 12.44 27.16
CA LEU A 242 11.73 12.36 28.62
C LEU A 242 12.99 13.07 29.13
N HIS A 243 12.83 14.20 29.79
CA HIS A 243 13.91 15.08 30.25
C HIS A 243 14.87 14.47 31.29
N THR A 244 14.72 13.21 31.72
CA THR A 244 15.57 12.67 32.79
C THR A 244 16.15 11.27 32.56
N ILE A 245 15.72 10.51 31.55
CA ILE A 245 16.32 9.22 31.18
C ILE A 245 16.10 9.02 29.68
N PHE A 246 17.17 8.86 28.91
CA PHE A 246 17.09 8.40 27.51
C PHE A 246 16.61 6.95 27.45
N CYS A 247 15.30 6.75 27.40
CA CYS A 247 14.70 5.47 27.04
C CYS A 247 13.80 5.73 25.82
N GLN A 248 14.24 5.25 24.66
CA GLN A 248 13.37 5.20 23.48
C GLN A 248 12.34 4.07 23.67
N PHE A 249 11.10 4.43 23.96
CA PHE A 249 9.98 3.50 23.93
C PHE A 249 9.29 3.59 22.58
N LYS A 250 9.45 2.55 21.76
CA LYS A 250 8.67 2.36 20.55
C LYS A 250 7.32 1.76 20.93
N LEU A 251 6.32 2.59 21.20
CA LEU A 251 4.94 2.13 21.35
C LEU A 251 4.37 1.77 19.96
N ILE A 252 4.51 0.51 19.60
CA ILE A 252 3.74 -0.07 18.49
C ILE A 252 2.36 -0.34 19.07
N ASN A 253 1.39 0.53 18.78
CA ASN A 253 0.00 0.29 19.13
C ASN A 253 -0.54 -0.79 18.18
N THR A 254 -0.38 -2.06 18.57
CA THR A 254 -1.05 -3.22 17.97
C THR A 254 -2.40 -3.41 18.66
N PHE A 255 -3.33 -2.48 18.52
CA PHE A 255 -4.72 -2.76 18.81
C PHE A 255 -5.47 -2.97 17.51
N ASN A 256 -6.07 -4.15 17.43
CA ASN A 256 -6.91 -4.77 16.42
C ASN A 256 -7.94 -3.85 15.74
#